data_8da12c8f10cb3c2bf38b5398dd27b45a
#
_entry.id   8da12c8f10cb3c2bf38b5398dd27b45a
#
_cell.length_a   1.000
_cell.length_b   1.000
_cell.length_c   1.000
_cell.angle_alpha   90.00
_cell.angle_beta   90.00
_cell.angle_gamma   90.00
#
_symmetry.space_group_name_H-M   'P 1'
#
loop_
_entity.id
_entity.type
_entity.pdbx_description
1 polymer ?
#
loop_
_entity_poly.entity_id
_entity_poly.type
_entity_poly.pdbx_seq_one_letter_code
_entity_poly.pdbx_strand_id
1 'polypeptide(L)'
;HSVPHHPALAIASQDVFCPPCWIDALMFKRIAQTAGFAGLLAAIVLTLLQSLWVTPLILQAEGYETRAPQSEQEHAPLAHEHAADSAAHDHAPAAAADHHHDTQAWSPEDGWQRSLATGLSNLVVAVGFALMLAGLFTLRAPQHTWQGLFWGLAGFATFSLAPAAGLPPELPGTAAAELGLRQSWWIATVSATAVGLSLLAFGKHWSLRIGGVLLLAIPHLFGAPQPEVHASLAPAAMGEAFIRAS
;
A
#
# COMPACT_ATOMS: atom_id res chain seq x y z
N HIS A 1 4.32 73.21 -47.71
CA HIS A 1 3.60 72.39 -46.73
C HIS A 1 4.07 70.95 -46.84
N SER A 2 5.05 70.61 -46.01
CA SER A 2 5.62 69.27 -45.96
C SER A 2 4.82 68.47 -44.91
N VAL A 3 4.25 67.32 -45.32
CA VAL A 3 3.57 66.35 -44.45
C VAL A 3 4.64 65.38 -43.92
N PRO A 4 4.80 65.21 -42.65
CA PRO A 4 5.73 64.21 -42.10
C PRO A 4 5.18 62.81 -42.27
N HIS A 5 5.95 61.95 -42.93
CA HIS A 5 5.72 60.49 -42.98
C HIS A 5 6.01 59.88 -41.60
N HIS A 6 4.98 59.37 -40.95
CA HIS A 6 5.14 58.47 -39.81
C HIS A 6 5.63 57.11 -40.26
N PRO A 7 6.70 56.54 -39.70
CA PRO A 7 7.06 55.15 -39.94
C PRO A 7 6.06 54.24 -39.25
N ALA A 8 5.42 53.38 -40.04
CA ALA A 8 4.60 52.28 -39.52
C ALA A 8 5.47 51.38 -38.63
N LEU A 9 5.13 51.31 -37.32
CA LEU A 9 5.67 50.31 -36.42
C LEU A 9 5.24 48.92 -36.93
N ALA A 10 6.19 48.22 -37.55
CA ALA A 10 6.07 46.81 -37.84
C ALA A 10 6.08 46.08 -36.50
N ILE A 11 4.90 45.68 -36.01
CA ILE A 11 4.74 44.72 -34.93
C ILE A 11 5.28 43.40 -35.46
N ALA A 12 6.56 43.10 -35.12
CA ALA A 12 7.11 41.77 -35.32
C ALA A 12 6.20 40.79 -34.55
N SER A 13 5.42 40.02 -35.29
CA SER A 13 4.76 38.85 -34.75
C SER A 13 5.86 37.93 -34.20
N GLN A 14 6.03 37.95 -32.89
CA GLN A 14 6.79 36.89 -32.18
C GLN A 14 5.98 35.62 -32.42
N ASP A 15 6.44 34.84 -33.41
CA ASP A 15 6.02 33.46 -33.56
C ASP A 15 6.31 32.78 -32.21
N VAL A 16 5.27 32.61 -31.40
CA VAL A 16 5.31 31.77 -30.22
C VAL A 16 5.63 30.37 -30.74
N PHE A 17 6.92 30.01 -30.68
CA PHE A 17 7.42 28.71 -31.08
C PHE A 17 6.78 27.68 -30.13
N CYS A 18 5.60 27.19 -30.50
CA CYS A 18 4.97 26.08 -29.84
C CYS A 18 5.84 24.85 -30.15
N PRO A 19 6.48 24.23 -29.17
CA PRO A 19 7.28 23.04 -29.44
C PRO A 19 6.36 22.02 -30.11
N PRO A 20 6.82 21.36 -31.18
CA PRO A 20 5.96 20.47 -31.94
C PRO A 20 5.49 19.30 -31.05
N CYS A 21 4.20 19.01 -31.07
CA CYS A 21 3.53 17.97 -30.26
C CYS A 21 4.21 16.58 -30.34
N TRP A 22 5.02 16.31 -31.35
CA TRP A 22 5.78 15.06 -31.48
C TRP A 22 6.93 14.95 -30.45
N ILE A 23 7.51 16.07 -29.98
CA ILE A 23 8.57 16.05 -28.94
C ILE A 23 7.96 15.58 -27.65
N ASP A 24 6.77 16.07 -27.30
CA ASP A 24 6.06 15.66 -26.08
C ASP A 24 5.66 14.18 -26.16
N ALA A 25 5.21 13.72 -27.33
CA ALA A 25 4.88 12.32 -27.55
C ALA A 25 6.11 11.39 -27.45
N LEU A 26 7.29 11.81 -27.94
CA LEU A 26 8.53 11.04 -27.82
C LEU A 26 9.03 10.99 -26.38
N MET A 27 8.94 12.09 -25.64
CA MET A 27 9.30 12.12 -24.23
C MET A 27 8.37 11.22 -23.41
N PHE A 28 7.06 11.33 -23.62
CA PHE A 28 6.07 10.45 -22.97
C PHE A 28 6.33 8.96 -23.26
N LYS A 29 6.58 8.62 -24.52
CA LYS A 29 6.91 7.25 -24.93
C LYS A 29 8.15 6.72 -24.18
N ARG A 30 9.21 7.51 -24.08
CA ARG A 30 10.44 7.11 -23.36
C ARG A 30 10.17 6.91 -21.87
N ILE A 31 9.43 7.82 -21.24
CA ILE A 31 9.05 7.71 -19.82
C ILE A 31 8.23 6.43 -19.61
N ALA A 32 7.20 6.21 -20.42
CA ALA A 32 6.35 5.02 -20.32
C ALA A 32 7.13 3.72 -20.53
N GLN A 33 8.02 3.68 -21.51
CA GLN A 33 8.87 2.51 -21.76
C GLN A 33 9.82 2.24 -20.59
N THR A 34 10.53 3.25 -20.10
CA THR A 34 11.46 3.10 -18.97
C THR A 34 10.73 2.64 -17.71
N ALA A 35 9.59 3.26 -17.40
CA ALA A 35 8.76 2.87 -16.27
C ALA A 35 8.20 1.45 -16.42
N GLY A 36 7.76 1.08 -17.64
CA GLY A 36 7.29 -0.27 -17.94
C GLY A 36 8.36 -1.33 -17.73
N PHE A 37 9.58 -1.13 -18.24
CA PHE A 37 10.68 -2.07 -18.04
C PHE A 37 11.12 -2.15 -16.57
N ALA A 38 11.27 -1.01 -15.89
CA ALA A 38 11.64 -0.97 -14.48
C ALA A 38 10.57 -1.65 -13.60
N GLY A 39 9.29 -1.35 -13.86
CA GLY A 39 8.17 -1.97 -13.16
C GLY A 39 8.08 -3.47 -13.40
N LEU A 40 8.28 -3.93 -14.64
CA LEU A 40 8.30 -5.37 -14.96
C LEU A 40 9.41 -6.10 -14.19
N LEU A 41 10.63 -5.54 -14.20
CA LEU A 41 11.76 -6.14 -13.46
C LEU A 41 11.47 -6.19 -11.96
N ALA A 42 10.96 -5.10 -11.39
CA ALA A 42 10.59 -5.04 -9.98
C ALA A 42 9.48 -6.04 -9.63
N ALA A 43 8.46 -6.19 -10.49
CA ALA A 43 7.38 -7.14 -10.30
C ALA A 43 7.89 -8.60 -10.31
N ILE A 44 8.78 -8.94 -11.22
CA ILE A 44 9.38 -10.28 -11.29
C ILE A 44 10.15 -10.57 -9.99
N VAL A 45 11.02 -9.66 -9.56
CA VAL A 45 11.80 -9.83 -8.33
C VAL A 45 10.89 -9.96 -7.13
N LEU A 46 9.89 -9.07 -6.99
CA LEU A 46 8.94 -9.10 -5.88
C LEU A 46 8.14 -10.41 -5.85
N THR A 47 7.61 -10.85 -7.00
CA THR A 47 6.84 -12.09 -7.09
C THR A 47 7.69 -13.31 -6.71
N LEU A 48 8.95 -13.37 -7.15
CA LEU A 48 9.87 -14.45 -6.77
C LEU A 48 10.14 -14.45 -5.26
N LEU A 49 10.42 -13.28 -4.66
CA LEU A 49 10.65 -13.16 -3.22
C LEU A 49 9.41 -13.59 -2.42
N GLN A 50 8.24 -13.12 -2.81
CA GLN A 50 6.97 -13.50 -2.17
C GLN A 50 6.70 -15.01 -2.29
N SER A 51 6.91 -15.58 -3.48
CA SER A 51 6.68 -17.02 -3.70
C SER A 51 7.61 -17.91 -2.88
N LEU A 52 8.85 -17.46 -2.64
CA LEU A 52 9.85 -18.25 -1.91
C LEU A 52 9.71 -18.12 -0.38
N TRP A 53 9.32 -16.94 0.12
CA TRP A 53 9.35 -16.66 1.57
C TRP A 53 7.98 -16.39 2.18
N VAL A 54 7.15 -15.59 1.52
CA VAL A 54 5.86 -15.16 2.12
C VAL A 54 4.76 -16.17 1.89
N THR A 55 4.62 -16.68 0.66
CA THR A 55 3.55 -17.62 0.29
C THR A 55 3.53 -18.88 1.17
N PRO A 56 4.66 -19.54 1.48
CA PRO A 56 4.64 -20.72 2.35
C PRO A 56 4.10 -20.43 3.77
N LEU A 57 4.38 -19.23 4.30
CA LEU A 57 3.89 -18.82 5.62
C LEU A 57 2.38 -18.55 5.61
N ILE A 58 1.86 -17.93 4.52
CA ILE A 58 0.42 -17.71 4.35
C ILE A 58 -0.33 -19.04 4.27
N LEU A 59 0.13 -19.99 3.44
CA LEU A 59 -0.48 -21.31 3.30
C LEU A 59 -0.47 -22.11 4.61
N GLN A 60 0.58 -21.95 5.43
CA GLN A 60 0.61 -22.56 6.75
C GLN A 60 -0.43 -21.91 7.69
N ALA A 61 -0.60 -20.58 7.66
CA ALA A 61 -1.58 -19.88 8.49
C ALA A 61 -3.02 -20.25 8.10
N GLU A 62 -3.33 -20.35 6.83
CA GLU A 62 -4.64 -20.81 6.32
C GLU A 62 -4.97 -22.23 6.82
N GLY A 63 -3.97 -23.10 6.99
CA GLY A 63 -4.14 -24.41 7.57
C GLY A 63 -4.58 -24.41 9.05
N TYR A 64 -4.32 -23.33 9.82
CA TYR A 64 -4.84 -23.19 11.18
C TYR A 64 -6.27 -22.66 11.18
N GLU A 65 -6.65 -21.78 10.26
CA GLU A 65 -8.03 -21.32 10.11
C GLU A 65 -8.99 -22.49 9.79
N THR A 66 -8.62 -23.35 8.85
CA THR A 66 -9.47 -24.49 8.46
C THR A 66 -9.63 -25.56 9.53
N ARG A 67 -8.70 -25.65 10.49
CA ARG A 67 -8.74 -26.61 11.61
C ARG A 67 -9.52 -26.10 12.82
N ALA A 68 -9.61 -24.79 13.01
CA ALA A 68 -10.27 -24.19 14.17
C ALA A 68 -11.76 -24.59 14.29
N PRO A 69 -12.60 -24.60 13.24
CA PRO A 69 -13.99 -25.01 13.35
C PRO A 69 -14.21 -26.48 13.74
N GLN A 70 -13.26 -27.35 13.42
CA GLN A 70 -13.36 -28.78 13.75
C GLN A 70 -13.08 -29.08 15.23
N SER A 71 -12.19 -28.31 15.87
CA SER A 71 -11.88 -28.52 17.27
C SER A 71 -12.99 -28.03 18.22
N GLU A 72 -13.77 -27.03 17.81
CA GLU A 72 -14.95 -26.60 18.59
C GLU A 72 -16.11 -27.57 18.51
N GLN A 73 -16.27 -28.31 17.42
CA GLN A 73 -17.30 -29.36 17.28
C GLN A 73 -16.95 -30.66 18.00
N GLU A 74 -15.67 -30.97 18.15
CA GLU A 74 -15.22 -32.21 18.80
C GLU A 74 -15.26 -32.15 20.35
N HIS A 75 -15.38 -30.95 20.92
CA HIS A 75 -15.45 -30.70 22.36
C HIS A 75 -16.85 -30.28 22.84
N ALA A 76 -17.91 -30.47 22.06
CA ALA A 76 -19.27 -30.36 22.56
C ALA A 76 -19.50 -31.50 23.58
N PRO A 77 -19.71 -31.22 24.88
CA PRO A 77 -19.99 -32.26 25.86
C PRO A 77 -21.28 -32.96 25.44
N LEU A 78 -21.25 -34.27 25.42
CA LEU A 78 -22.45 -35.10 25.29
C LEU A 78 -23.47 -34.57 26.32
N ALA A 79 -24.53 -33.95 25.79
CA ALA A 79 -25.62 -33.43 26.61
C ALA A 79 -26.25 -34.58 27.38
N HIS A 80 -26.14 -34.56 28.70
CA HIS A 80 -26.97 -35.37 29.56
C HIS A 80 -28.41 -34.87 29.44
N GLU A 81 -29.31 -35.77 29.01
CA GLU A 81 -30.74 -35.60 29.08
C GLU A 81 -31.14 -35.34 30.55
N HIS A 82 -31.67 -34.17 30.84
CA HIS A 82 -32.58 -33.95 31.96
C HIS A 82 -33.77 -33.16 31.46
N ALA A 83 -34.93 -33.84 31.69
CA ALA A 83 -36.25 -33.42 31.35
C ALA A 83 -36.70 -32.15 32.14
N ALA A 84 -37.48 -31.31 31.43
CA ALA A 84 -38.62 -30.50 31.87
C ALA A 84 -38.50 -29.64 33.13
N ASP A 85 -38.58 -28.35 33.03
CA ASP A 85 -39.80 -27.53 33.23
C ASP A 85 -39.48 -26.02 33.29
N SER A 86 -40.34 -25.23 32.64
CA SER A 86 -40.74 -23.88 32.97
C SER A 86 -39.74 -22.71 32.96
N ALA A 87 -40.00 -21.84 32.08
CA ALA A 87 -40.16 -20.37 32.17
C ALA A 87 -39.43 -19.63 31.10
N ALA A 88 -40.21 -19.01 30.21
CA ALA A 88 -39.81 -18.07 29.21
C ALA A 88 -39.09 -16.85 29.82
N HIS A 89 -37.85 -16.64 29.44
CA HIS A 89 -37.22 -15.33 29.49
C HIS A 89 -36.70 -15.04 28.07
N ASP A 90 -37.37 -14.06 27.45
CA ASP A 90 -36.98 -13.41 26.22
C ASP A 90 -35.58 -12.77 26.43
N HIS A 91 -34.55 -13.45 25.99
CA HIS A 91 -33.28 -12.83 25.69
C HIS A 91 -33.16 -12.81 24.15
N ALA A 92 -33.39 -11.63 23.59
CA ALA A 92 -33.04 -11.36 22.21
C ALA A 92 -31.57 -11.81 22.00
N PRO A 93 -31.28 -12.65 20.99
CA PRO A 93 -29.91 -12.99 20.67
C PRO A 93 -29.24 -11.71 20.23
N ALA A 94 -28.17 -11.32 20.96
CA ALA A 94 -27.22 -10.33 20.45
C ALA A 94 -26.79 -10.82 19.07
N ALA A 95 -27.08 -10.03 18.05
CA ALA A 95 -26.71 -10.33 16.68
C ALA A 95 -25.19 -10.52 16.67
N ALA A 96 -24.76 -11.77 16.61
CA ALA A 96 -23.44 -12.10 16.09
C ALA A 96 -23.38 -11.40 14.74
N ALA A 97 -22.47 -10.47 14.58
CA ALA A 97 -22.20 -9.86 13.28
C ALA A 97 -21.71 -11.04 12.42
N ASP A 98 -22.65 -11.65 11.71
CA ASP A 98 -22.38 -12.54 10.61
C ASP A 98 -21.52 -11.72 9.64
N HIS A 99 -20.21 -11.94 9.68
CA HIS A 99 -19.35 -11.61 8.58
C HIS A 99 -19.76 -12.56 7.44
N HIS A 100 -20.83 -12.19 6.74
CA HIS A 100 -21.13 -12.74 5.44
C HIS A 100 -19.91 -12.41 4.56
N HIS A 101 -18.95 -13.33 4.52
CA HIS A 101 -18.08 -13.43 3.37
C HIS A 101 -19.04 -13.64 2.21
N ASP A 102 -19.10 -12.65 1.33
CA ASP A 102 -19.84 -12.73 0.08
C ASP A 102 -19.36 -14.02 -0.62
N THR A 103 -20.10 -15.10 -0.47
CA THR A 103 -19.78 -16.43 -1.01
C THR A 103 -19.78 -16.43 -2.54
N GLN A 104 -19.97 -15.26 -3.16
CA GLN A 104 -19.96 -15.06 -4.61
C GLN A 104 -18.75 -14.23 -5.09
N ALA A 105 -17.90 -13.70 -4.20
CA ALA A 105 -16.70 -13.00 -4.64
C ALA A 105 -15.73 -14.01 -5.26
N TRP A 106 -15.36 -13.79 -6.52
CA TRP A 106 -14.38 -14.63 -7.19
C TRP A 106 -13.04 -14.58 -6.45
N SER A 107 -12.50 -15.74 -6.13
CA SER A 107 -11.16 -15.90 -5.57
C SER A 107 -10.36 -16.88 -6.44
N PRO A 108 -9.06 -16.62 -6.68
CA PRO A 108 -8.24 -17.55 -7.43
C PRO A 108 -8.04 -18.84 -6.63
N GLU A 109 -8.16 -19.99 -7.31
CA GLU A 109 -7.82 -21.29 -6.73
C GLU A 109 -6.33 -21.37 -6.38
N ASP A 110 -6.01 -22.19 -5.40
CA ASP A 110 -4.62 -22.44 -5.00
C ASP A 110 -3.79 -23.01 -6.15
N GLY A 111 -2.51 -22.66 -6.15
CA GLY A 111 -1.56 -23.06 -7.15
C GLY A 111 -1.29 -21.99 -8.21
N TRP A 112 -1.36 -22.36 -9.50
CA TRP A 112 -0.94 -21.47 -10.58
C TRP A 112 -1.83 -20.23 -10.77
N GLN A 113 -3.15 -20.34 -10.50
CA GLN A 113 -4.07 -19.20 -10.60
C GLN A 113 -3.74 -18.14 -9.56
N ARG A 114 -3.51 -18.55 -8.30
CA ARG A 114 -3.10 -17.65 -7.20
C ARG A 114 -1.76 -16.99 -7.52
N SER A 115 -0.79 -17.77 -8.04
CA SER A 115 0.52 -17.24 -8.43
C SER A 115 0.43 -16.23 -9.58
N LEU A 116 -0.41 -16.48 -10.58
CA LEU A 116 -0.64 -15.54 -11.68
C LEU A 116 -1.35 -14.26 -11.20
N ALA A 117 -2.38 -14.40 -10.36
CA ALA A 117 -3.09 -13.24 -9.80
C ALA A 117 -2.14 -12.35 -8.98
N THR A 118 -1.28 -12.96 -8.15
CA THR A 118 -0.24 -12.26 -7.39
C THR A 118 0.76 -11.57 -8.32
N GLY A 119 1.27 -12.29 -9.32
CA GLY A 119 2.22 -11.73 -10.29
C GLY A 119 1.65 -10.57 -11.09
N LEU A 120 0.39 -10.67 -11.52
CA LEU A 120 -0.30 -9.60 -12.24
C LEU A 120 -0.54 -8.39 -11.34
N SER A 121 -0.96 -8.60 -10.10
CA SER A 121 -1.13 -7.54 -9.11
C SER A 121 0.19 -6.81 -8.85
N ASN A 122 1.27 -7.55 -8.62
CA ASN A 122 2.61 -6.99 -8.45
C ASN A 122 3.06 -6.19 -9.68
N LEU A 123 2.76 -6.67 -10.90
CA LEU A 123 3.08 -5.95 -12.13
C LEU A 123 2.36 -4.61 -12.21
N VAL A 124 1.05 -4.59 -11.97
CA VAL A 124 0.25 -3.36 -12.01
C VAL A 124 0.75 -2.35 -10.98
N VAL A 125 1.00 -2.79 -9.75
CA VAL A 125 1.50 -1.95 -8.67
C VAL A 125 2.91 -1.43 -8.99
N ALA A 126 3.83 -2.30 -9.40
CA ALA A 126 5.21 -1.91 -9.70
C ALA A 126 5.30 -0.93 -10.88
N VAL A 127 4.52 -1.15 -11.95
CA VAL A 127 4.44 -0.20 -13.08
C VAL A 127 3.82 1.12 -12.63
N GLY A 128 2.78 1.10 -11.79
CA GLY A 128 2.17 2.31 -11.23
C GLY A 128 3.17 3.13 -10.42
N PHE A 129 3.94 2.51 -9.52
CA PHE A 129 5.00 3.19 -8.77
C PHE A 129 6.14 3.69 -9.67
N ALA A 130 6.53 2.92 -10.69
CA ALA A 130 7.55 3.34 -11.64
C ALA A 130 7.11 4.58 -12.45
N LEU A 131 5.83 4.63 -12.87
CA LEU A 131 5.25 5.80 -13.54
C LEU A 131 5.17 7.01 -12.61
N MET A 132 4.76 6.82 -11.37
CA MET A 132 4.73 7.87 -10.36
C MET A 132 6.14 8.43 -10.13
N LEU A 133 7.14 7.58 -9.96
CA LEU A 133 8.53 7.99 -9.79
C LEU A 133 9.07 8.70 -11.02
N ALA A 134 8.78 8.21 -12.22
CA ALA A 134 9.13 8.87 -13.48
C ALA A 134 8.47 10.26 -13.59
N GLY A 135 7.22 10.40 -13.16
CA GLY A 135 6.55 11.70 -13.05
C GLY A 135 7.25 12.65 -12.09
N LEU A 136 7.68 12.17 -10.92
CA LEU A 136 8.46 12.98 -9.98
C LEU A 136 9.83 13.41 -10.56
N PHE A 137 10.46 12.57 -11.38
CA PHE A 137 11.71 12.90 -12.07
C PHE A 137 11.55 14.02 -13.10
N THR A 138 10.35 14.25 -13.66
CA THR A 138 10.10 15.40 -14.53
C THR A 138 10.18 16.72 -13.75
N LEU A 139 9.83 16.70 -12.46
CA LEU A 139 9.92 17.86 -11.58
C LEU A 139 11.34 18.07 -11.06
N ARG A 140 12.04 16.98 -10.77
CA ARG A 140 13.41 17.02 -10.23
C ARG A 140 14.19 15.78 -10.65
N ALA A 141 14.79 15.84 -11.83
CA ALA A 141 15.59 14.75 -12.39
C ALA A 141 16.82 14.44 -11.51
N PRO A 142 17.10 13.15 -11.23
CA PRO A 142 18.34 12.75 -10.59
C PRO A 142 19.51 13.03 -11.56
N GLN A 143 20.57 13.64 -11.03
CA GLN A 143 21.78 13.97 -11.81
C GLN A 143 22.74 12.79 -11.91
N HIS A 144 22.64 11.84 -10.97
CA HIS A 144 23.47 10.65 -10.88
C HIS A 144 22.61 9.42 -10.58
N THR A 145 23.02 8.25 -11.06
CA THR A 145 22.32 6.97 -10.87
C THR A 145 22.07 6.62 -9.40
N TRP A 146 23.01 6.92 -8.51
CA TRP A 146 22.83 6.68 -7.06
C TRP A 146 21.73 7.54 -6.42
N GLN A 147 21.41 8.71 -6.99
CA GLN A 147 20.25 9.51 -6.52
C GLN A 147 18.92 8.79 -6.80
N GLY A 148 18.85 7.99 -7.87
CA GLY A 148 17.70 7.12 -8.13
C GLY A 148 17.47 6.12 -7.00
N LEU A 149 18.55 5.60 -6.38
CA LEU A 149 18.44 4.74 -5.21
C LEU A 149 17.81 5.49 -4.01
N PHE A 150 18.20 6.73 -3.74
CA PHE A 150 17.59 7.51 -2.67
C PHE A 150 16.12 7.81 -2.93
N TRP A 151 15.71 8.06 -4.16
CA TRP A 151 14.32 8.20 -4.53
C TRP A 151 13.53 6.90 -4.29
N GLY A 152 14.11 5.75 -4.67
CA GLY A 152 13.52 4.44 -4.41
C GLY A 152 13.39 4.14 -2.91
N LEU A 153 14.45 4.41 -2.12
CA LEU A 153 14.43 4.24 -0.67
C LEU A 153 13.43 5.18 0.01
N ALA A 154 13.31 6.43 -0.45
CA ALA A 154 12.31 7.37 0.06
C ALA A 154 10.89 6.88 -0.25
N GLY A 155 10.65 6.34 -1.44
CA GLY A 155 9.38 5.71 -1.80
C GLY A 155 9.08 4.50 -0.91
N PHE A 156 10.04 3.59 -0.73
CA PHE A 156 9.90 2.45 0.16
C PHE A 156 9.62 2.88 1.61
N ALA A 157 10.36 3.87 2.12
CA ALA A 157 10.13 4.41 3.46
C ALA A 157 8.73 5.00 3.61
N THR A 158 8.22 5.67 2.57
CA THR A 158 6.91 6.31 2.58
C THR A 158 5.76 5.31 2.53
N PHE A 159 5.78 4.35 1.62
CA PHE A 159 4.64 3.48 1.33
C PHE A 159 4.66 2.15 2.08
N SER A 160 5.83 1.73 2.56
CA SER A 160 6.02 0.44 3.23
C SER A 160 6.55 0.59 4.65
N LEU A 161 7.74 1.15 4.84
CA LEU A 161 8.43 1.13 6.12
C LEU A 161 7.69 1.93 7.21
N ALA A 162 7.28 3.17 6.92
CA ALA A 162 6.59 4.01 7.89
C ALA A 162 5.21 3.44 8.27
N PRO A 163 4.34 3.02 7.33
CA PRO A 163 3.10 2.33 7.69
C PRO A 163 3.33 1.03 8.45
N ALA A 164 4.29 0.19 8.06
CA ALA A 164 4.58 -1.08 8.73
C ALA A 164 5.08 -0.91 10.17
N ALA A 165 5.67 0.23 10.51
CA ALA A 165 6.08 0.53 11.88
C ALA A 165 4.89 0.69 12.85
N GLY A 166 3.68 0.96 12.36
CA GLY A 166 2.47 1.04 13.18
C GLY A 166 1.46 -0.07 12.89
N LEU A 167 1.32 -0.46 11.62
CA LEU A 167 0.46 -1.55 11.16
C LEU A 167 1.33 -2.61 10.47
N PRO A 168 1.97 -3.51 11.23
CA PRO A 168 2.73 -4.60 10.64
C PRO A 168 1.82 -5.52 9.84
N PRO A 169 2.35 -6.25 8.84
CA PRO A 169 1.60 -7.26 8.11
C PRO A 169 1.02 -8.31 9.07
N GLU A 170 -0.24 -8.65 8.89
CA GLU A 170 -0.95 -9.63 9.71
C GLU A 170 -1.15 -10.94 8.93
N LEU A 171 -1.10 -12.05 9.64
CA LEU A 171 -1.43 -13.36 9.08
C LEU A 171 -2.96 -13.52 8.93
N PRO A 172 -3.43 -14.34 7.97
CA PRO A 172 -4.82 -14.79 7.95
C PRO A 172 -5.27 -15.32 9.32
N GLY A 173 -6.52 -15.08 9.70
CA GLY A 173 -7.08 -15.52 10.98
C GLY A 173 -6.63 -14.72 12.21
N THR A 174 -5.90 -13.62 12.04
CA THR A 174 -5.59 -12.70 13.14
C THR A 174 -6.62 -11.58 13.24
N ALA A 175 -6.98 -11.19 14.47
CA ALA A 175 -7.87 -10.06 14.68
C ALA A 175 -7.21 -8.76 14.21
N ALA A 176 -7.89 -8.05 13.33
CA ALA A 176 -7.45 -6.77 12.78
C ALA A 176 -8.35 -5.63 13.27
N ALA A 177 -7.80 -4.42 13.38
CA ALA A 177 -8.59 -3.24 13.64
C ALA A 177 -9.53 -2.93 12.44
N GLU A 178 -10.57 -2.12 12.69
CA GLU A 178 -11.52 -1.72 11.65
C GLU A 178 -10.83 -1.17 10.40
N LEU A 179 -11.28 -1.65 9.22
CA LEU A 179 -10.65 -1.33 7.93
C LEU A 179 -10.57 0.19 7.67
N GLY A 180 -11.64 0.93 7.97
CA GLY A 180 -11.69 2.38 7.74
C GLY A 180 -10.65 3.14 8.58
N LEU A 181 -10.47 2.73 9.84
CA LEU A 181 -9.46 3.32 10.72
C LEU A 181 -8.04 3.00 10.24
N ARG A 182 -7.79 1.76 9.81
CA ARG A 182 -6.49 1.35 9.26
C ARG A 182 -6.15 2.12 7.97
N GLN A 183 -7.10 2.27 7.06
CA GLN A 183 -6.92 3.01 5.82
C GLN A 183 -6.65 4.49 6.07
N SER A 184 -7.41 5.14 6.95
CA SER A 184 -7.23 6.55 7.27
C SER A 184 -5.88 6.82 7.93
N TRP A 185 -5.47 5.96 8.87
CA TRP A 185 -4.16 6.04 9.50
C TRP A 185 -3.03 5.83 8.48
N TRP A 186 -3.18 4.84 7.59
CA TRP A 186 -2.20 4.57 6.53
C TRP A 186 -2.02 5.78 5.61
N ILE A 187 -3.12 6.37 5.13
CA ILE A 187 -3.09 7.57 4.27
C ILE A 187 -2.42 8.74 4.98
N ALA A 188 -2.75 8.97 6.26
CA ALA A 188 -2.15 10.03 7.07
C ALA A 188 -0.64 9.82 7.23
N THR A 189 -0.20 8.58 7.51
CA THR A 189 1.21 8.22 7.68
C THR A 189 1.99 8.38 6.39
N VAL A 190 1.47 7.87 5.26
CA VAL A 190 2.08 8.04 3.93
C VAL A 190 2.23 9.52 3.59
N SER A 191 1.17 10.32 3.78
CA SER A 191 1.18 11.75 3.47
C SER A 191 2.19 12.51 4.35
N ALA A 192 2.18 12.26 5.66
CA ALA A 192 3.11 12.88 6.60
C ALA A 192 4.57 12.50 6.28
N THR A 193 4.82 11.22 5.93
CA THR A 193 6.16 10.74 5.58
C THR A 193 6.64 11.34 4.27
N ALA A 194 5.80 11.38 3.22
CA ALA A 194 6.17 11.98 1.94
C ALA A 194 6.53 13.47 2.08
N VAL A 195 5.70 14.24 2.79
CA VAL A 195 5.96 15.65 3.04
C VAL A 195 7.18 15.83 3.96
N GLY A 196 7.29 15.04 5.03
CA GLY A 196 8.40 15.08 5.97
C GLY A 196 9.74 14.82 5.29
N LEU A 197 9.86 13.76 4.50
CA LEU A 197 11.07 13.46 3.72
C LEU A 197 11.37 14.54 2.68
N SER A 198 10.35 15.11 2.06
CA SER A 198 10.52 16.21 1.11
C SER A 198 11.09 17.46 1.79
N LEU A 199 10.60 17.80 3.00
CA LEU A 199 11.12 18.92 3.79
C LEU A 199 12.56 18.68 4.26
N LEU A 200 12.90 17.44 4.62
CA LEU A 200 14.28 17.07 5.00
C LEU A 200 15.24 17.16 3.82
N ALA A 201 14.83 16.64 2.67
CA ALA A 201 15.69 16.59 1.48
C ALA A 201 15.86 17.95 0.80
N PHE A 202 14.79 18.76 0.75
CA PHE A 202 14.74 19.98 -0.05
C PHE A 202 14.59 21.25 0.78
N GLY A 203 14.35 21.16 2.09
CA GLY A 203 14.20 22.30 2.98
C GLY A 203 15.49 23.11 3.08
N LYS A 204 15.43 24.40 2.71
CA LYS A 204 16.58 25.32 2.78
C LYS A 204 16.86 25.84 4.19
N HIS A 205 15.81 25.96 5.00
CA HIS A 205 15.88 26.48 6.36
C HIS A 205 15.84 25.34 7.38
N TRP A 206 16.55 25.50 8.49
CA TRP A 206 16.59 24.49 9.57
C TRP A 206 15.20 24.23 10.16
N SER A 207 14.35 25.25 10.25
CA SER A 207 12.96 25.14 10.70
C SER A 207 12.12 24.18 9.85
N LEU A 208 12.32 24.18 8.52
CA LEU A 208 11.63 23.24 7.62
C LEU A 208 12.09 21.80 7.87
N ARG A 209 13.36 21.58 8.13
CA ARG A 209 13.90 20.26 8.45
C ARG A 209 13.38 19.74 9.79
N ILE A 210 13.32 20.61 10.81
CA ILE A 210 12.68 20.26 12.08
C ILE A 210 11.21 19.90 11.85
N GLY A 211 10.46 20.70 11.09
CA GLY A 211 9.08 20.39 10.69
C GLY A 211 8.96 19.05 9.99
N GLY A 212 9.93 18.70 9.13
CA GLY A 212 10.01 17.38 8.49
C GLY A 212 10.16 16.24 9.48
N VAL A 213 11.05 16.36 10.47
CA VAL A 213 11.21 15.35 11.53
C VAL A 213 9.93 15.20 12.36
N LEU A 214 9.29 16.30 12.72
CA LEU A 214 8.05 16.29 13.47
C LEU A 214 6.94 15.59 12.69
N LEU A 215 6.81 15.87 11.39
CA LEU A 215 5.82 15.20 10.53
C LEU A 215 6.03 13.68 10.46
N LEU A 216 7.28 13.23 10.41
CA LEU A 216 7.59 11.79 10.46
C LEU A 216 7.17 11.14 11.79
N ALA A 217 7.32 11.86 12.89
CA ALA A 217 7.01 11.34 14.23
C ALA A 217 5.51 11.35 14.55
N ILE A 218 4.76 12.33 14.05
CA ILE A 218 3.36 12.57 14.42
C ILE A 218 2.47 11.32 14.31
N PRO A 219 2.38 10.59 13.19
CA PRO A 219 1.50 9.43 13.08
C PRO A 219 1.83 8.34 14.11
N HIS A 220 3.11 8.15 14.40
CA HIS A 220 3.58 7.14 15.35
C HIS A 220 3.37 7.55 16.81
N LEU A 221 3.40 8.85 17.10
CA LEU A 221 3.06 9.36 18.44
C LEU A 221 1.56 9.24 18.75
N PHE A 222 0.70 9.42 17.75
CA PHE A 222 -0.75 9.15 17.91
C PHE A 222 -1.06 7.66 18.00
N GLY A 223 -0.20 6.81 17.46
CA GLY A 223 -0.37 5.36 17.43
C GLY A 223 -1.30 4.89 16.31
N ALA A 224 -1.09 3.65 15.89
CA ALA A 224 -1.94 2.97 14.91
C ALA A 224 -3.17 2.36 15.59
N PRO A 225 -4.30 2.23 14.88
CA PRO A 225 -5.48 1.57 15.41
C PRO A 225 -5.18 0.11 15.73
N GLN A 226 -5.58 -0.32 16.92
CA GLN A 226 -5.38 -1.69 17.42
C GLN A 226 -6.71 -2.45 17.41
N PRO A 227 -6.70 -3.78 17.23
CA PRO A 227 -7.89 -4.59 17.37
C PRO A 227 -8.40 -4.58 18.81
N GLU A 228 -9.72 -4.62 19.00
CA GLU A 228 -10.34 -4.66 20.34
C GLU A 228 -10.03 -5.97 21.09
N VAL A 229 -9.83 -7.07 20.36
CA VAL A 229 -9.50 -8.39 20.89
C VAL A 229 -8.24 -8.91 20.22
N HIS A 230 -7.25 -9.30 21.01
CA HIS A 230 -6.03 -9.92 20.52
C HIS A 230 -6.20 -11.44 20.41
N ALA A 231 -6.98 -11.88 19.42
CA ALA A 231 -7.13 -13.30 19.12
C ALA A 231 -6.28 -13.65 17.88
N SER A 232 -5.56 -14.76 17.95
CA SER A 232 -4.82 -15.32 16.79
C SER A 232 -4.98 -16.83 16.81
N LEU A 233 -5.37 -17.41 15.67
CA LEU A 233 -5.46 -18.85 15.47
C LEU A 233 -4.09 -19.46 15.18
N ALA A 234 -3.14 -18.67 14.71
CA ALA A 234 -1.78 -19.12 14.41
C ALA A 234 -0.85 -18.95 15.64
N PRO A 235 0.16 -19.83 15.82
CA PRO A 235 1.18 -19.67 16.87
C PRO A 235 1.94 -18.33 16.73
N ALA A 236 2.26 -17.69 17.86
CA ALA A 236 2.98 -16.40 17.89
C ALA A 236 4.31 -16.41 17.10
N ALA A 237 5.06 -17.52 17.17
CA ALA A 237 6.31 -17.69 16.43
C ALA A 237 6.13 -17.60 14.91
N MET A 238 4.96 -18.00 14.37
CA MET A 238 4.64 -17.88 12.94
C MET A 238 4.38 -16.42 12.56
N GLY A 239 3.70 -15.65 13.42
CA GLY A 239 3.51 -14.21 13.22
C GLY A 239 4.84 -13.47 13.11
N GLU A 240 5.79 -13.77 14.01
CA GLU A 240 7.14 -13.19 13.95
C GLU A 240 7.92 -13.60 12.70
N ALA A 241 7.79 -14.84 12.25
CA ALA A 241 8.42 -15.31 11.02
C ALA A 241 7.85 -14.60 9.79
N PHE A 242 6.55 -14.37 9.76
CA PHE A 242 5.87 -13.64 8.68
C PHE A 242 6.31 -12.18 8.60
N ILE A 243 6.35 -11.48 9.74
CA ILE A 243 6.81 -10.07 9.80
C ILE A 243 8.27 -9.96 9.32
N ARG A 244 9.14 -10.93 9.66
CA ARG A 244 10.53 -10.94 9.18
C ARG A 244 10.67 -11.22 7.70
N ALA A 245 9.71 -11.89 7.07
CA ALA A 245 9.73 -12.26 5.66
C ALA A 245 9.05 -11.21 4.75
N SER A 246 8.20 -10.35 5.34
CA SER A 246 7.47 -9.28 4.62
C SER A 246 8.29 -8.01 4.50
#